data_2a08454302fa1308af37571e432c2806
#
_entry.id   2a08454302fa1308af37571e432c2806
#
_cell.length_a   1.000
_cell.length_b   1.000
_cell.length_c   1.000
_cell.angle_alpha   90.00
_cell.angle_beta   90.00
_cell.angle_gamma   90.00
#
_symmetry.space_group_name_H-M   'P 1'
#
loop_
_entity.id
_entity.type
_entity.pdbx_description
1 polymer ?
#
loop_
_entity_poly.entity_id
_entity_poly.type
_entity_poly.pdbx_seq_one_letter_code
_entity_poly.pdbx_strand_id
1 'polypeptide(L)'
;MKSKVYFTRTITPEKVVELYNALGIQLPGKVAVKVHSGEKGNQNYLHPEFWKPMVDAVHGTIVECNTAYGDASGGVRDNTDSHWKLMEEHGWTKYFTVDIMDAEGPDVVWPIPNGKILKENRLGKNILNYDSMLVLAHFKGHPMGGYGGALKQLSIGCASRAGKALIHSAGKTGDRYKTWQEHASKVEFPEAMADAAMSVVEHFMDRSPLST
;
A
#
# COMPACT_ATOMS: atom_id res chain seq x y z
N MET A 1 -9.67 -22.62 11.99
CA MET A 1 -8.27 -22.62 12.47
C MET A 1 -7.92 -21.23 12.98
N LYS A 2 -7.12 -21.07 14.05
CA LYS A 2 -6.64 -19.73 14.47
C LYS A 2 -5.38 -19.39 13.67
N SER A 3 -5.30 -18.18 13.11
CA SER A 3 -4.11 -17.71 12.40
C SER A 3 -2.92 -17.56 13.36
N LYS A 4 -1.73 -18.02 12.93
CA LYS A 4 -0.50 -17.81 13.68
C LYS A 4 -0.01 -16.37 13.50
N VAL A 5 0.41 -15.73 14.58
CA VAL A 5 1.03 -14.41 14.58
C VAL A 5 2.41 -14.52 15.23
N TYR A 6 3.43 -14.01 14.56
CA TYR A 6 4.79 -13.96 15.08
C TYR A 6 5.09 -12.54 15.55
N PHE A 7 5.73 -12.42 16.71
CA PHE A 7 5.99 -11.13 17.36
C PHE A 7 7.39 -11.07 17.92
N THR A 8 8.04 -9.92 17.82
CA THR A 8 9.28 -9.58 18.50
C THR A 8 9.19 -8.21 19.15
N ARG A 9 9.90 -8.02 20.25
CA ARG A 9 10.09 -6.70 20.87
C ARG A 9 11.36 -5.99 20.37
N THR A 10 12.22 -6.72 19.68
CA THR A 10 13.46 -6.18 19.11
C THR A 10 13.19 -5.73 17.69
N ILE A 11 13.35 -4.44 17.43
CA ILE A 11 13.08 -3.82 16.12
C ILE A 11 14.44 -3.60 15.43
N THR A 12 14.87 -4.60 14.67
CA THR A 12 16.08 -4.53 13.82
C THR A 12 15.77 -5.13 12.44
N PRO A 13 16.54 -4.76 11.40
CA PRO A 13 16.40 -5.35 10.06
C PRO A 13 16.44 -6.88 10.07
N GLU A 14 17.35 -7.48 10.83
CA GLU A 14 17.54 -8.93 10.93
C GLU A 14 16.32 -9.61 11.56
N LYS A 15 15.71 -8.98 12.56
CA LYS A 15 14.49 -9.52 13.20
C LYS A 15 13.29 -9.49 12.28
N VAL A 16 13.20 -8.56 11.34
CA VAL A 16 12.16 -8.57 10.32
C VAL A 16 12.33 -9.79 9.41
N VAL A 17 13.55 -10.09 8.98
CA VAL A 17 13.86 -11.29 8.16
C VAL A 17 13.57 -12.57 8.95
N GLU A 18 13.94 -12.65 10.22
CA GLU A 18 13.64 -13.80 11.09
C GLU A 18 12.13 -14.03 11.21
N LEU A 19 11.33 -12.96 11.38
CA LEU A 19 9.87 -13.05 11.43
C LEU A 19 9.29 -13.57 10.10
N TYR A 20 9.79 -13.07 8.97
CA TYR A 20 9.38 -13.58 7.66
C TYR A 20 9.69 -15.07 7.50
N ASN A 21 10.92 -15.48 7.83
CA ASN A 21 11.34 -16.89 7.74
C ASN A 21 10.51 -17.79 8.66
N ALA A 22 10.08 -17.30 9.83
CA ALA A 22 9.22 -18.03 10.75
C ALA A 22 7.82 -18.33 10.19
N LEU A 23 7.36 -17.57 9.18
CA LEU A 23 6.10 -17.87 8.48
C LEU A 23 6.19 -19.17 7.69
N GLY A 24 7.40 -19.59 7.25
CA GLY A 24 7.61 -20.81 6.48
C GLY A 24 7.01 -20.77 5.07
N ILE A 25 6.82 -19.55 4.53
CA ILE A 25 6.29 -19.33 3.18
C ILE A 25 7.35 -18.75 2.27
N GLN A 26 7.18 -18.94 0.97
CA GLN A 26 7.94 -18.25 -0.07
C GLN A 26 6.96 -17.48 -0.95
N LEU A 27 7.31 -16.25 -1.28
CA LEU A 27 6.53 -15.44 -2.20
C LEU A 27 6.89 -15.84 -3.64
N PRO A 28 5.90 -16.25 -4.47
CA PRO A 28 6.17 -16.68 -5.83
C PRO A 28 6.43 -15.52 -6.78
N GLY A 29 7.19 -15.79 -7.84
CA GLY A 29 7.36 -14.92 -8.99
C GLY A 29 7.96 -13.54 -8.69
N LYS A 30 7.45 -12.52 -9.37
CA LYS A 30 7.86 -11.13 -9.18
C LYS A 30 7.17 -10.53 -7.96
N VAL A 31 7.94 -10.15 -6.95
CA VAL A 31 7.43 -9.70 -5.65
C VAL A 31 7.31 -8.18 -5.61
N ALA A 32 6.10 -7.68 -5.36
CA ALA A 32 5.88 -6.29 -4.96
C ALA A 32 6.13 -6.12 -3.46
N VAL A 33 7.00 -5.20 -3.06
CA VAL A 33 7.19 -4.83 -1.65
C VAL A 33 6.54 -3.48 -1.40
N LYS A 34 5.35 -3.51 -0.80
CA LYS A 34 4.59 -2.29 -0.51
C LYS A 34 5.08 -1.64 0.77
N VAL A 35 5.53 -0.41 0.65
CA VAL A 35 6.04 0.42 1.76
C VAL A 35 5.26 1.73 1.89
N HIS A 36 5.58 2.51 2.90
CA HIS A 36 5.29 3.94 2.98
C HIS A 36 6.62 4.69 2.89
N SER A 37 6.83 5.34 1.77
CA SER A 37 8.09 5.99 1.42
C SER A 37 8.44 7.25 2.22
N GLY A 38 7.52 7.73 3.06
CA GLY A 38 7.61 9.00 3.77
C GLY A 38 6.97 10.15 2.99
N GLU A 39 6.69 11.25 3.65
CA GLU A 39 6.26 12.51 3.03
C GLU A 39 7.38 13.54 3.17
N LYS A 40 7.42 14.56 2.33
CA LYS A 40 8.43 15.60 2.37
C LYS A 40 8.54 16.20 3.78
N GLY A 41 9.76 16.23 4.32
CA GLY A 41 10.05 16.73 5.66
C GLY A 41 9.65 15.82 6.82
N ASN A 42 8.99 14.70 6.58
CA ASN A 42 8.67 13.71 7.61
C ASN A 42 9.91 12.84 7.89
N GLN A 43 10.32 12.78 9.15
CA GLN A 43 11.46 11.96 9.60
C GLN A 43 11.04 10.69 10.34
N ASN A 44 9.74 10.43 10.47
CA ASN A 44 9.21 9.32 11.24
C ASN A 44 8.80 8.12 10.37
N TYR A 45 9.32 8.00 9.16
CA TYR A 45 9.17 6.79 8.36
C TYR A 45 10.40 5.87 8.56
N LEU A 46 10.25 4.58 8.30
CA LEU A 46 11.37 3.66 8.33
C LEU A 46 12.18 3.81 7.04
N HIS A 47 13.46 4.17 7.20
CA HIS A 47 14.36 4.45 6.09
C HIS A 47 14.68 3.21 5.24
N PRO A 48 15.10 3.39 3.97
CA PRO A 48 15.40 2.29 3.05
C PRO A 48 16.38 1.26 3.61
N GLU A 49 17.43 1.74 4.33
CA GLU A 49 18.45 0.88 4.91
C GLU A 49 17.87 -0.16 5.89
N PHE A 50 16.85 0.22 6.65
CA PHE A 50 16.17 -0.68 7.58
C PHE A 50 15.50 -1.85 6.85
N TRP A 51 14.92 -1.58 5.68
CA TRP A 51 14.19 -2.58 4.93
C TRP A 51 15.06 -3.43 4.01
N LYS A 52 16.32 -2.99 3.76
CA LYS A 52 17.18 -3.62 2.77
C LYS A 52 17.34 -5.13 2.93
N PRO A 53 17.64 -5.69 4.12
CA PRO A 53 17.78 -7.14 4.26
C PRO A 53 16.49 -7.91 3.92
N MET A 54 15.32 -7.34 4.22
CA MET A 54 14.05 -7.99 3.93
C MET A 54 13.71 -7.94 2.43
N VAL A 55 13.92 -6.80 1.78
CA VAL A 55 13.67 -6.64 0.34
C VAL A 55 14.61 -7.51 -0.47
N ASP A 56 15.88 -7.57 -0.08
CA ASP A 56 16.88 -8.46 -0.72
C ASP A 56 16.49 -9.93 -0.55
N ALA A 57 16.01 -10.34 0.63
CA ALA A 57 15.62 -11.73 0.91
C ALA A 57 14.46 -12.23 0.02
N VAL A 58 13.59 -11.34 -0.44
CA VAL A 58 12.48 -11.68 -1.34
C VAL A 58 12.72 -11.25 -2.79
N HIS A 59 13.88 -10.69 -3.11
CA HIS A 59 14.21 -10.12 -4.43
C HIS A 59 13.12 -9.17 -4.95
N GLY A 60 12.58 -8.32 -4.04
CA GLY A 60 11.40 -7.53 -4.29
C GLY A 60 11.67 -6.20 -4.98
N THR A 61 10.63 -5.68 -5.64
CA THR A 61 10.57 -4.30 -6.13
C THR A 61 9.77 -3.46 -5.14
N ILE A 62 10.30 -2.32 -4.73
CA ILE A 62 9.56 -1.36 -3.90
C ILE A 62 8.43 -0.76 -4.71
N VAL A 63 7.20 -0.82 -4.18
CA VAL A 63 6.02 -0.28 -4.86
C VAL A 63 5.30 0.77 -4.02
N GLU A 64 4.85 1.83 -4.67
CA GLU A 64 4.02 2.89 -4.12
C GLU A 64 2.95 3.31 -5.13
N CYS A 65 1.99 4.14 -4.70
CA CYS A 65 1.07 4.88 -5.58
C CYS A 65 1.00 6.33 -5.16
N ASN A 66 0.72 7.20 -6.11
CA ASN A 66 0.55 8.63 -5.88
C ASN A 66 -0.58 8.91 -4.86
N THR A 67 -0.48 10.00 -4.12
CA THR A 67 -1.50 10.39 -3.12
C THR A 67 -2.67 11.12 -3.78
N ALA A 68 -3.84 11.07 -3.14
CA ALA A 68 -4.99 11.84 -3.58
C ALA A 68 -4.89 13.33 -3.18
N TYR A 69 -4.12 13.64 -2.15
CA TYR A 69 -3.84 15.00 -1.69
C TYR A 69 -2.46 15.48 -2.18
N GLY A 70 -2.30 16.81 -2.34
CA GLY A 70 -1.05 17.45 -2.76
C GLY A 70 -1.15 18.96 -2.61
N ASP A 71 -0.19 19.69 -3.17
CA ASP A 71 -0.17 21.16 -3.28
C ASP A 71 -0.59 21.91 -1.99
N ALA A 72 -1.84 22.31 -1.89
CA ALA A 72 -2.36 23.12 -0.78
C ALA A 72 -2.22 22.44 0.60
N SER A 73 -2.08 21.11 0.66
CA SER A 73 -1.84 20.35 1.90
C SER A 73 -0.36 20.13 2.19
N GLY A 74 0.54 20.61 1.32
CA GLY A 74 2.00 20.43 1.43
C GLY A 74 2.50 19.03 1.03
N GLY A 75 1.63 18.17 0.50
CA GLY A 75 2.03 16.87 -0.05
C GLY A 75 2.68 17.01 -1.42
N VAL A 76 3.69 16.20 -1.69
CA VAL A 76 4.42 16.21 -2.98
C VAL A 76 4.33 14.89 -3.73
N ARG A 77 3.54 13.94 -3.22
CA ARG A 77 3.38 12.61 -3.83
C ARG A 77 2.11 12.46 -4.67
N ASP A 78 1.44 13.54 -5.00
CA ASP A 78 0.22 13.54 -5.82
C ASP A 78 0.50 13.58 -7.32
N ASN A 79 1.76 13.70 -7.68
CA ASN A 79 2.27 13.73 -9.04
C ASN A 79 3.44 12.75 -9.16
N THR A 80 3.53 11.99 -10.24
CA THR A 80 4.56 10.96 -10.43
C THR A 80 5.97 11.51 -10.40
N ASP A 81 6.22 12.65 -11.07
CA ASP A 81 7.57 13.23 -11.14
C ASP A 81 8.05 13.72 -9.78
N SER A 82 7.18 14.43 -9.04
CA SER A 82 7.50 14.92 -7.70
C SER A 82 7.58 13.78 -6.67
N HIS A 83 6.75 12.75 -6.81
CA HIS A 83 6.84 11.55 -5.98
C HIS A 83 8.13 10.78 -6.25
N TRP A 84 8.50 10.61 -7.52
CA TRP A 84 9.78 9.98 -7.89
C TRP A 84 10.97 10.72 -7.30
N LYS A 85 10.99 12.05 -7.45
CA LYS A 85 12.02 12.89 -6.86
C LYS A 85 12.12 12.72 -5.34
N LEU A 86 10.98 12.61 -4.65
CA LEU A 86 10.97 12.34 -3.21
C LEU A 86 11.54 10.95 -2.89
N MET A 87 11.24 9.93 -3.71
CA MET A 87 11.84 8.60 -3.56
C MET A 87 13.36 8.64 -3.69
N GLU A 88 13.89 9.46 -4.60
CA GLU A 88 15.34 9.70 -4.73
C GLU A 88 15.90 10.44 -3.52
N GLU A 89 15.29 11.54 -3.11
CA GLU A 89 15.70 12.35 -1.94
C GLU A 89 15.71 11.51 -0.63
N HIS A 90 14.76 10.60 -0.49
CA HIS A 90 14.67 9.68 0.64
C HIS A 90 15.57 8.44 0.51
N GLY A 91 16.30 8.29 -0.59
CA GLY A 91 17.28 7.24 -0.81
C GLY A 91 16.72 5.88 -1.24
N TRP A 92 15.41 5.79 -1.57
CA TRP A 92 14.79 4.52 -1.99
C TRP A 92 15.42 3.97 -3.27
N THR A 93 15.63 4.84 -4.27
CA THR A 93 16.22 4.46 -5.57
C THR A 93 17.70 4.09 -5.49
N LYS A 94 18.40 4.49 -4.41
CA LYS A 94 19.79 4.12 -4.16
C LYS A 94 19.93 2.62 -3.85
N TYR A 95 18.93 2.03 -3.20
CA TYR A 95 19.00 0.67 -2.70
C TYR A 95 18.13 -0.31 -3.49
N PHE A 96 17.10 0.16 -4.18
CA PHE A 96 16.06 -0.69 -4.75
C PHE A 96 15.63 -0.24 -6.14
N THR A 97 15.10 -1.21 -6.90
CA THR A 97 14.17 -0.91 -7.98
C THR A 97 12.87 -0.39 -7.35
N VAL A 98 12.36 0.73 -7.88
CA VAL A 98 11.13 1.38 -7.41
C VAL A 98 10.12 1.43 -8.55
N ASP A 99 8.85 1.23 -8.23
CA ASP A 99 7.73 1.36 -9.16
C ASP A 99 6.59 2.17 -8.50
N ILE A 100 6.22 3.28 -9.09
CA ILE A 100 5.02 4.03 -8.74
C ILE A 100 3.90 3.45 -9.61
N MET A 101 3.13 2.52 -9.03
CA MET A 101 2.21 1.64 -9.77
C MET A 101 1.13 2.36 -10.58
N ASP A 102 0.79 3.60 -10.21
CA ASP A 102 -0.17 4.46 -10.92
C ASP A 102 0.51 5.60 -11.69
N ALA A 103 1.80 5.45 -12.05
CA ALA A 103 2.54 6.42 -12.87
C ALA A 103 1.93 6.57 -14.25
N GLU A 104 1.47 5.48 -14.83
CA GLU A 104 0.88 5.41 -16.16
C GLU A 104 -0.57 4.92 -16.07
N GLY A 105 -1.49 5.66 -16.70
CA GLY A 105 -2.89 5.26 -16.79
C GLY A 105 -3.17 4.23 -17.89
N PRO A 106 -4.39 3.71 -18.01
CA PRO A 106 -5.49 3.89 -17.07
C PRO A 106 -5.38 3.02 -15.82
N ASP A 107 -6.16 3.34 -14.79
CA ASP A 107 -6.28 2.52 -13.59
C ASP A 107 -6.80 1.12 -13.93
N VAL A 108 -6.39 0.13 -13.13
CA VAL A 108 -7.06 -1.17 -13.12
C VAL A 108 -8.29 -1.07 -12.22
N VAL A 109 -9.44 -1.50 -12.73
CA VAL A 109 -10.68 -1.53 -11.97
C VAL A 109 -11.03 -2.98 -11.64
N TRP A 110 -11.02 -3.31 -10.34
CA TRP A 110 -11.44 -4.63 -9.87
C TRP A 110 -12.81 -4.54 -9.19
N PRO A 111 -13.78 -5.37 -9.62
CA PRO A 111 -15.08 -5.43 -8.98
C PRO A 111 -14.97 -6.00 -7.58
N ILE A 112 -15.81 -5.51 -6.67
CA ILE A 112 -15.97 -6.03 -5.29
C ILE A 112 -17.43 -6.43 -5.11
N PRO A 113 -17.87 -7.56 -5.66
CA PRO A 113 -19.29 -7.93 -5.69
C PRO A 113 -19.93 -8.04 -4.31
N ASN A 114 -19.16 -8.48 -3.32
CA ASN A 114 -19.61 -8.64 -1.93
C ASN A 114 -19.18 -7.48 -1.02
N GLY A 115 -18.64 -6.40 -1.58
CA GLY A 115 -18.23 -5.23 -0.81
C GLY A 115 -19.39 -4.61 -0.06
N LYS A 116 -19.20 -4.27 1.19
CA LYS A 116 -20.21 -3.61 2.03
C LYS A 116 -20.45 -2.17 1.57
N ILE A 117 -19.38 -1.44 1.30
CA ILE A 117 -19.37 -0.03 0.91
C ILE A 117 -18.99 0.13 -0.55
N LEU A 118 -17.83 -0.44 -0.95
CA LEU A 118 -17.30 -0.31 -2.31
C LEU A 118 -17.81 -1.43 -3.21
N LYS A 119 -18.11 -1.09 -4.46
CA LYS A 119 -18.47 -2.07 -5.49
C LYS A 119 -17.33 -2.30 -6.49
N GLU A 120 -16.33 -1.44 -6.44
CA GLU A 120 -15.10 -1.53 -7.23
C GLU A 120 -13.92 -0.96 -6.45
N ASN A 121 -12.71 -1.41 -6.79
CA ASN A 121 -11.46 -0.77 -6.38
C ASN A 121 -10.73 -0.29 -7.63
N ARG A 122 -10.07 0.86 -7.56
CA ARG A 122 -9.26 1.44 -8.63
C ARG A 122 -7.81 1.45 -8.20
N LEU A 123 -6.99 0.69 -8.90
CA LEU A 123 -5.62 0.38 -8.52
C LEU A 123 -4.63 0.94 -9.54
N GLY A 124 -3.41 1.16 -9.12
CA GLY A 124 -2.32 1.46 -10.04
C GLY A 124 -2.10 0.29 -11.01
N LYS A 125 -2.07 0.57 -12.32
CA LYS A 125 -2.01 -0.43 -13.39
C LYS A 125 -0.86 -1.42 -13.21
N ASN A 126 0.28 -0.95 -12.72
CA ASN A 126 1.47 -1.79 -12.59
C ASN A 126 1.35 -2.89 -11.54
N ILE A 127 0.28 -2.90 -10.71
CA ILE A 127 0.01 -4.02 -9.79
C ILE A 127 -0.10 -5.35 -10.54
N LEU A 128 -0.53 -5.32 -11.82
CA LEU A 128 -0.62 -6.49 -12.69
C LEU A 128 0.74 -7.12 -13.06
N ASN A 129 1.83 -6.40 -12.87
CA ASN A 129 3.18 -6.85 -13.16
C ASN A 129 3.76 -7.77 -12.08
N TYR A 130 3.04 -8.00 -10.98
CA TYR A 130 3.52 -8.73 -9.82
C TYR A 130 2.69 -9.99 -9.57
N ASP A 131 3.37 -11.05 -9.11
CA ASP A 131 2.77 -12.34 -8.81
C ASP A 131 2.43 -12.49 -7.32
N SER A 132 3.13 -11.73 -6.47
CA SER A 132 2.92 -11.72 -5.03
C SER A 132 3.25 -10.37 -4.41
N MET A 133 2.77 -10.15 -3.18
CA MET A 133 3.01 -8.90 -2.46
C MET A 133 3.43 -9.13 -1.01
N LEU A 134 4.49 -8.43 -0.60
CA LEU A 134 4.90 -8.27 0.79
C LEU A 134 4.55 -6.86 1.26
N VAL A 135 3.80 -6.74 2.34
CA VAL A 135 3.46 -5.42 2.93
C VAL A 135 4.33 -5.15 4.13
N LEU A 136 5.23 -4.18 4.01
CA LEU A 136 6.09 -3.69 5.08
C LEU A 136 5.47 -2.40 5.66
N ALA A 137 4.59 -2.57 6.64
CA ALA A 137 3.79 -1.48 7.17
C ALA A 137 4.44 -0.83 8.39
N HIS A 138 4.47 0.50 8.41
CA HIS A 138 4.74 1.29 9.59
C HIS A 138 3.43 1.56 10.34
N PHE A 139 3.31 1.03 11.56
CA PHE A 139 2.10 1.22 12.38
C PHE A 139 2.12 2.60 13.06
N LYS A 140 1.05 3.37 12.87
CA LYS A 140 0.90 4.73 13.43
C LYS A 140 -0.56 5.12 13.59
N GLY A 141 -0.86 6.15 14.39
CA GLY A 141 -2.19 6.76 14.47
C GLY A 141 -2.66 7.34 13.13
N HIS A 142 -3.97 7.36 12.91
CA HIS A 142 -4.60 7.97 11.73
C HIS A 142 -5.93 8.62 12.10
N PRO A 143 -6.18 9.91 11.69
CA PRO A 143 -7.35 10.67 12.16
C PRO A 143 -8.70 10.10 11.68
N MET A 144 -8.77 9.53 10.47
CA MET A 144 -10.01 8.96 9.93
C MET A 144 -10.16 7.47 10.23
N GLY A 145 -9.06 6.70 10.16
CA GLY A 145 -9.09 5.25 10.27
C GLY A 145 -8.66 4.70 11.64
N GLY A 146 -8.49 5.57 12.65
CA GLY A 146 -7.96 5.20 13.96
C GLY A 146 -6.45 4.92 13.92
N TYR A 147 -6.00 4.04 13.03
CA TYR A 147 -4.59 3.73 12.80
C TYR A 147 -4.26 3.51 11.33
N GLY A 148 -2.99 3.64 10.98
CA GLY A 148 -2.40 3.22 9.72
C GLY A 148 -1.48 2.02 9.96
N GLY A 149 -1.60 0.99 9.12
CA GLY A 149 -0.84 -0.25 9.19
C GLY A 149 -1.07 -1.06 7.91
N ALA A 150 -0.99 -2.39 7.99
CA ALA A 150 -1.10 -3.29 6.84
C ALA A 150 -2.42 -3.12 6.07
N LEU A 151 -3.56 -3.03 6.76
CA LEU A 151 -4.86 -2.80 6.12
C LEU A 151 -4.86 -1.53 5.27
N LYS A 152 -4.32 -0.43 5.80
CA LYS A 152 -4.23 0.83 5.07
C LYS A 152 -3.26 0.77 3.89
N GLN A 153 -2.18 0.00 4.02
CA GLN A 153 -1.23 -0.21 2.92
C GLN A 153 -1.86 -1.02 1.78
N LEU A 154 -2.62 -2.07 2.10
CA LEU A 154 -3.34 -2.87 1.10
C LEU A 154 -4.46 -2.08 0.43
N SER A 155 -5.23 -1.30 1.18
CA SER A 155 -6.32 -0.49 0.63
C SER A 155 -5.81 0.80 -0.04
N ILE A 156 -5.58 1.84 0.75
CA ILE A 156 -5.15 3.16 0.29
C ILE A 156 -3.78 3.10 -0.41
N GLY A 157 -2.86 2.27 0.09
CA GLY A 157 -1.50 2.20 -0.43
C GLY A 157 -1.42 1.66 -1.86
N CYS A 158 -2.27 0.70 -2.23
CA CYS A 158 -2.31 0.09 -3.57
C CYS A 158 -3.28 0.80 -4.52
N ALA A 159 -4.22 1.58 -4.00
CA ALA A 159 -5.17 2.32 -4.81
C ALA A 159 -4.47 3.43 -5.63
N SER A 160 -4.92 3.64 -6.86
CA SER A 160 -4.58 4.81 -7.65
C SER A 160 -5.07 6.11 -7.01
N ARG A 161 -4.71 7.25 -7.56
CA ARG A 161 -5.24 8.55 -7.08
C ARG A 161 -6.76 8.59 -7.04
N ALA A 162 -7.42 8.09 -8.10
CA ALA A 162 -8.88 8.01 -8.17
C ALA A 162 -9.44 6.96 -7.19
N GLY A 163 -8.76 5.83 -7.03
CA GLY A 163 -9.11 4.81 -6.05
C GLY A 163 -9.01 5.30 -4.62
N LYS A 164 -7.95 6.05 -4.29
CA LYS A 164 -7.84 6.70 -2.98
C LYS A 164 -8.99 7.66 -2.70
N ALA A 165 -9.39 8.46 -3.71
CA ALA A 165 -10.53 9.35 -3.61
C ALA A 165 -11.83 8.57 -3.35
N LEU A 166 -12.04 7.48 -4.10
CA LEU A 166 -13.19 6.60 -3.95
C LEU A 166 -13.29 6.00 -2.54
N ILE A 167 -12.17 5.50 -1.99
CA ILE A 167 -12.13 4.92 -0.64
C ILE A 167 -12.40 6.00 0.43
N HIS A 168 -11.77 7.18 0.32
CA HIS A 168 -11.95 8.27 1.30
C HIS A 168 -13.37 8.84 1.30
N SER A 169 -14.09 8.72 0.20
CA SER A 169 -15.49 9.15 0.09
C SER A 169 -16.50 8.02 0.32
N ALA A 170 -16.06 6.81 0.71
CA ALA A 170 -16.93 5.64 0.83
C ALA A 170 -17.73 5.36 -0.45
N GLY A 171 -17.08 5.42 -1.60
CA GLY A 171 -17.69 5.12 -2.90
C GLY A 171 -18.47 6.26 -3.55
N LYS A 172 -18.55 7.43 -2.92
CA LYS A 172 -19.35 8.57 -3.45
C LYS A 172 -18.71 9.22 -4.68
N THR A 173 -17.39 9.36 -4.69
CA THR A 173 -16.65 9.99 -5.80
C THR A 173 -15.24 9.45 -5.98
N GLY A 174 -14.78 9.31 -7.22
CA GLY A 174 -13.38 9.09 -7.58
C GLY A 174 -12.62 10.39 -7.90
N ASP A 175 -13.29 11.54 -7.77
CA ASP A 175 -12.69 12.85 -8.01
C ASP A 175 -11.95 13.34 -6.75
N ARG A 176 -10.63 13.47 -6.83
CA ARG A 176 -9.78 13.90 -5.72
C ARG A 176 -10.14 15.27 -5.15
N TYR A 177 -10.70 16.15 -5.96
CA TYR A 177 -11.07 17.52 -5.54
C TYR A 177 -12.39 17.55 -4.78
N LYS A 178 -13.31 16.62 -5.09
CA LYS A 178 -14.60 16.47 -4.41
C LYS A 178 -14.52 15.62 -3.16
N THR A 179 -13.55 14.72 -3.07
CA THR A 179 -13.40 13.76 -1.97
C THR A 179 -13.46 14.41 -0.58
N TRP A 180 -12.85 15.58 -0.42
CA TRP A 180 -12.79 16.28 0.87
C TRP A 180 -14.09 17.00 1.24
N GLN A 181 -14.99 17.20 0.30
CA GLN A 181 -16.34 17.71 0.52
C GLN A 181 -17.33 16.56 0.83
N GLU A 182 -17.05 15.38 0.27
CA GLU A 182 -17.88 14.18 0.34
C GLU A 182 -17.22 13.05 1.16
N HIS A 183 -16.33 13.38 2.08
CA HIS A 183 -15.54 12.39 2.81
C HIS A 183 -16.43 11.43 3.61
N ALA A 184 -15.95 10.21 3.77
CA ALA A 184 -16.59 9.16 4.56
C ALA A 184 -16.64 9.50 6.05
N SER A 185 -17.65 9.02 6.74
CA SER A 185 -17.71 9.02 8.20
C SER A 185 -16.60 8.14 8.80
N LYS A 186 -16.38 8.26 10.11
CA LYS A 186 -15.43 7.41 10.86
C LYS A 186 -15.80 5.93 10.86
N VAL A 187 -17.03 5.57 10.50
CA VAL A 187 -17.48 4.16 10.36
C VAL A 187 -17.32 3.70 8.91
N GLU A 188 -17.79 4.49 7.94
CA GLU A 188 -17.75 4.13 6.52
C GLU A 188 -16.30 4.01 5.99
N PHE A 189 -15.39 4.85 6.44
CA PHE A 189 -14.01 4.84 5.93
C PHE A 189 -13.26 3.54 6.24
N PRO A 190 -13.23 3.01 7.49
CA PRO A 190 -12.65 1.69 7.77
C PRO A 190 -13.32 0.55 7.00
N GLU A 191 -14.64 0.59 6.80
CA GLU A 191 -15.37 -0.41 6.03
C GLU A 191 -14.98 -0.36 4.53
N ALA A 192 -14.90 0.84 3.95
CA ALA A 192 -14.41 1.02 2.58
C ALA A 192 -12.93 0.56 2.42
N MET A 193 -12.08 0.83 3.43
CA MET A 193 -10.72 0.29 3.43
C MET A 193 -10.70 -1.24 3.48
N ALA A 194 -11.60 -1.86 4.25
CA ALA A 194 -11.67 -3.33 4.34
C ALA A 194 -12.07 -3.93 2.98
N ASP A 195 -13.10 -3.39 2.32
CA ASP A 195 -13.52 -3.83 0.98
C ASP A 195 -12.37 -3.72 -0.02
N ALA A 196 -11.70 -2.55 -0.07
CA ALA A 196 -10.58 -2.32 -0.97
C ALA A 196 -9.38 -3.25 -0.68
N ALA A 197 -9.04 -3.47 0.60
CA ALA A 197 -7.96 -4.37 0.97
C ALA A 197 -8.25 -5.82 0.60
N MET A 198 -9.49 -6.28 0.81
CA MET A 198 -9.89 -7.64 0.43
C MET A 198 -9.74 -7.90 -1.06
N SER A 199 -10.08 -6.95 -1.93
CA SER A 199 -9.89 -7.11 -3.38
C SER A 199 -8.43 -7.32 -3.77
N VAL A 200 -7.49 -6.68 -3.06
CA VAL A 200 -6.05 -6.87 -3.28
C VAL A 200 -5.59 -8.23 -2.75
N VAL A 201 -6.06 -8.62 -1.56
CA VAL A 201 -5.73 -9.93 -0.98
C VAL A 201 -6.23 -11.06 -1.88
N GLU A 202 -7.48 -11.03 -2.30
CA GLU A 202 -8.07 -12.04 -3.20
C GLU A 202 -7.29 -12.17 -4.50
N HIS A 203 -6.91 -11.05 -5.13
CA HIS A 203 -6.12 -11.08 -6.37
C HIS A 203 -4.78 -11.83 -6.22
N PHE A 204 -4.05 -11.58 -5.13
CA PHE A 204 -2.77 -12.27 -4.92
C PHE A 204 -2.93 -13.69 -4.38
N MET A 205 -4.02 -14.00 -3.67
CA MET A 205 -4.32 -15.36 -3.22
C MET A 205 -4.69 -16.27 -4.40
N ASP A 206 -5.46 -15.79 -5.36
CA ASP A 206 -5.85 -16.57 -6.56
C ASP A 206 -4.64 -16.89 -7.46
N ARG A 207 -3.57 -16.10 -7.38
CA ARG A 207 -2.32 -16.32 -8.12
C ARG A 207 -1.31 -17.17 -7.35
N SER A 208 -1.52 -17.38 -6.06
CA SER A 208 -0.57 -18.11 -5.21
C SER A 208 -0.82 -19.62 -5.28
N PRO A 209 0.23 -20.46 -5.42
CA PRO A 209 0.11 -21.92 -5.27
C PRO A 209 -0.35 -22.35 -3.86
N LEU A 210 -0.51 -21.43 -2.93
CA LEU A 210 -1.02 -21.69 -1.58
C LEU A 210 -2.56 -21.66 -1.50
N SER A 211 -3.26 -21.41 -2.60
CA SER A 211 -4.73 -21.38 -2.68
C SER A 211 -5.39 -22.76 -2.90
N THR A 212 -4.64 -23.86 -2.81
CA THR A 212 -5.16 -25.24 -2.88
C THR A 212 -5.13 -25.96 -1.55
#